data_bc40b14884279e6ba32d8b75f42140ed
#
_entry.id   bc40b14884279e6ba32d8b75f42140ed
#
_cell.length_a   1.000
_cell.length_b   1.000
_cell.length_c   1.000
_cell.angle_alpha   90.00
_cell.angle_beta   90.00
_cell.angle_gamma   90.00
#
_symmetry.space_group_name_H-M   'P 1'
#
loop_
_entity.id
_entity.type
_entity.pdbx_description
1 polymer ?
#
loop_
_entity_poly.entity_id
_entity_poly.type
_entity_poly.pdbx_seq_one_letter_code
_entity_poly.pdbx_strand_id
1 'polypeptide(L)'
;GFESPEVRFGRLDRALRARLLELRGLSARTAYAQSVLLAFQCRENPLVETAADALLHHRGTATISEWAHELFISSRQLERLLGEYWGLPPKKGSALVRYQALYQEICHGTLTDVQDAVARYDFADQAHLCREFRRYHGENVSHFFKTSCENGRTMEENGVYPPEEVST
;
A
#
# COMPACT_ATOMS: atom_id res chain seq x y z
N GLY A 1 -33.30 0.70 0.23
CA GLY A 1 -32.51 1.45 1.17
C GLY A 1 -31.06 1.02 1.08
N PHE A 2 -30.16 1.96 0.81
CA PHE A 2 -28.74 1.68 0.84
C PHE A 2 -28.30 1.51 2.29
N GLU A 3 -27.86 0.30 2.65
CA GLU A 3 -27.18 0.09 3.95
C GLU A 3 -25.83 0.81 3.95
N SER A 4 -25.50 1.43 5.09
CA SER A 4 -24.18 2.06 5.22
C SER A 4 -23.07 1.01 5.10
N PRO A 5 -21.91 1.36 4.53
CA PRO A 5 -20.77 0.45 4.43
C PRO A 5 -20.39 -0.20 5.75
N GLU A 6 -20.46 0.54 6.86
CA GLU A 6 -20.13 0.07 8.21
C GLU A 6 -21.07 -1.07 8.69
N VAL A 7 -22.37 -0.99 8.41
CA VAL A 7 -23.32 -2.05 8.75
C VAL A 7 -23.08 -3.29 7.91
N ARG A 8 -22.73 -3.12 6.64
CA ARG A 8 -22.43 -4.20 5.70
C ARG A 8 -21.14 -4.93 6.10
N PHE A 9 -20.08 -4.19 6.41
CA PHE A 9 -18.81 -4.75 6.88
C PHE A 9 -18.95 -5.42 8.25
N GLY A 10 -19.70 -4.86 9.18
CA GLY A 10 -19.90 -5.46 10.49
C GLY A 10 -20.67 -6.78 10.46
N ARG A 11 -21.58 -6.98 9.48
CA ARG A 11 -22.25 -8.29 9.26
C ARG A 11 -21.31 -9.29 8.61
N LEU A 12 -20.52 -8.86 7.63
CA LEU A 12 -19.49 -9.70 7.00
C LEU A 12 -18.47 -10.18 8.03
N ASP A 13 -17.94 -9.29 8.86
CA ASP A 13 -16.93 -9.62 9.87
C ASP A 13 -17.44 -10.71 10.83
N ARG A 14 -18.65 -10.58 11.34
CA ARG A 14 -19.23 -11.57 12.26
C ARG A 14 -19.44 -12.94 11.59
N ALA A 15 -19.98 -12.97 10.39
CA ALA A 15 -20.23 -14.21 9.66
C ALA A 15 -18.91 -14.87 9.26
N LEU A 16 -17.93 -14.09 8.78
CA LEU A 16 -16.62 -14.57 8.41
C LEU A 16 -15.89 -15.19 9.61
N ARG A 17 -15.83 -14.48 10.74
CA ARG A 17 -15.21 -14.96 11.97
C ARG A 17 -15.84 -16.26 12.46
N ALA A 18 -17.16 -16.31 12.56
CA ALA A 18 -17.87 -17.50 13.04
C ALA A 18 -17.49 -18.73 12.20
N ARG A 19 -17.51 -18.60 10.88
CA ARG A 19 -17.22 -19.71 9.99
C ARG A 19 -15.73 -20.09 9.97
N LEU A 20 -14.83 -19.12 10.06
CA LEU A 20 -13.38 -19.39 10.13
C LEU A 20 -12.98 -20.15 11.40
N LEU A 21 -13.70 -19.95 12.52
CA LEU A 21 -13.46 -20.68 13.76
C LEU A 21 -13.91 -22.13 13.68
N GLU A 22 -14.98 -22.42 12.93
CA GLU A 22 -15.49 -23.78 12.72
C GLU A 22 -14.62 -24.63 11.77
N LEU A 23 -14.00 -23.97 10.78
CA LEU A 23 -13.21 -24.65 9.76
C LEU A 23 -11.87 -25.13 10.33
N ARG A 24 -11.52 -26.40 10.00
CA ARG A 24 -10.24 -27.01 10.37
C ARG A 24 -9.26 -26.94 9.21
N GLY A 25 -8.02 -26.56 9.53
CA GLY A 25 -6.92 -26.46 8.57
C GLY A 25 -6.87 -25.12 7.83
N LEU A 26 -5.64 -24.71 7.47
CA LEU A 26 -5.38 -23.43 6.81
C LEU A 26 -6.02 -23.36 5.42
N SER A 27 -5.90 -24.43 4.64
CA SER A 27 -6.44 -24.48 3.28
C SER A 27 -7.95 -24.25 3.23
N ALA A 28 -8.74 -24.90 4.13
CA ALA A 28 -10.18 -24.70 4.18
C ALA A 28 -10.55 -23.26 4.61
N ARG A 29 -9.79 -22.69 5.54
CA ARG A 29 -9.98 -21.29 5.98
C ARG A 29 -9.67 -20.30 4.86
N THR A 30 -8.56 -20.51 4.15
CA THR A 30 -8.16 -19.66 3.02
C THR A 30 -9.18 -19.74 1.88
N ALA A 31 -9.59 -20.94 1.47
CA ALA A 31 -10.59 -21.12 0.41
C ALA A 31 -11.92 -20.43 0.75
N TYR A 32 -12.36 -20.55 2.01
CA TYR A 32 -13.58 -19.88 2.45
C TYR A 32 -13.43 -18.35 2.46
N ALA A 33 -12.34 -17.83 3.01
CA ALA A 33 -12.09 -16.40 2.99
C ALA A 33 -12.04 -15.85 1.57
N GLN A 34 -11.36 -16.52 0.65
CA GLN A 34 -11.32 -16.15 -0.77
C GLN A 34 -12.71 -16.16 -1.40
N SER A 35 -13.52 -17.20 -1.17
CA SER A 35 -14.88 -17.25 -1.72
C SER A 35 -15.77 -16.11 -1.24
N VAL A 36 -15.63 -15.73 0.03
CA VAL A 36 -16.37 -14.60 0.61
C VAL A 36 -15.91 -13.28 0.00
N LEU A 37 -14.59 -13.06 -0.11
CA LEU A 37 -14.03 -11.84 -0.70
C LEU A 37 -14.40 -11.70 -2.19
N LEU A 38 -14.33 -12.78 -2.96
CA LEU A 38 -14.74 -12.79 -4.37
C LEU A 38 -16.24 -12.53 -4.56
N ALA A 39 -17.09 -13.02 -3.63
CA ALA A 39 -18.51 -12.71 -3.63
C ALA A 39 -18.82 -11.24 -3.28
N PHE A 40 -17.87 -10.58 -2.62
CA PHE A 40 -17.91 -9.15 -2.31
C PHE A 40 -17.35 -8.33 -3.47
N GLN A 41 -17.82 -8.56 -4.68
CA GLN A 41 -17.38 -7.77 -5.85
C GLN A 41 -17.60 -6.28 -5.55
N CYS A 42 -16.49 -5.57 -5.37
CA CYS A 42 -16.48 -4.12 -5.46
C CYS A 42 -16.96 -3.75 -6.89
N ARG A 43 -17.73 -2.68 -7.01
CA ARG A 43 -18.02 -2.11 -8.32
C ARG A 43 -16.67 -1.79 -8.98
N GLU A 44 -16.38 -2.46 -10.07
CA GLU A 44 -15.24 -2.12 -10.90
C GLU A 44 -15.35 -0.66 -11.32
N ASN A 45 -14.29 0.06 -11.13
CA ASN A 45 -14.22 1.45 -11.56
C ASN A 45 -12.86 1.66 -12.24
N PRO A 46 -12.83 1.69 -13.59
CA PRO A 46 -11.58 1.83 -14.33
C PRO A 46 -10.75 3.05 -13.92
N LEU A 47 -11.40 4.12 -13.47
CA LEU A 47 -10.69 5.30 -13.00
C LEU A 47 -9.93 5.02 -11.67
N VAL A 48 -10.44 4.13 -10.81
CA VAL A 48 -9.73 3.72 -9.58
C VAL A 48 -8.52 2.86 -9.92
N GLU A 49 -8.62 1.98 -10.91
CA GLU A 49 -7.49 1.17 -11.39
C GLU A 49 -6.42 2.06 -12.00
N THR A 50 -6.80 2.97 -12.91
CA THR A 50 -5.86 3.96 -13.47
C THR A 50 -5.23 4.83 -12.39
N ALA A 51 -5.99 5.20 -11.34
CA ALA A 51 -5.44 5.96 -10.22
C ALA A 51 -4.43 5.12 -9.41
N ALA A 52 -4.66 3.82 -9.23
CA ALA A 52 -3.72 2.93 -8.58
C ALA A 52 -2.43 2.79 -9.41
N ASP A 53 -2.55 2.56 -10.71
CA ASP A 53 -1.41 2.41 -11.61
C ASP A 53 -0.55 3.68 -11.64
N ALA A 54 -1.16 4.86 -11.74
CA ALA A 54 -0.46 6.14 -11.68
C ALA A 54 0.28 6.32 -10.35
N LEU A 55 -0.36 5.99 -9.22
CA LEU A 55 0.26 6.04 -7.90
C LEU A 55 1.48 5.13 -7.79
N LEU A 56 1.39 3.91 -8.29
CA LEU A 56 2.49 2.94 -8.29
C LEU A 56 3.61 3.37 -9.24
N HIS A 57 3.27 3.85 -10.43
CA HIS A 57 4.22 4.35 -11.41
C HIS A 57 5.07 5.48 -10.85
N HIS A 58 4.46 6.46 -10.19
CA HIS A 58 5.15 7.57 -9.53
C HIS A 58 5.74 7.22 -8.16
N ARG A 59 5.60 5.97 -7.71
CA ARG A 59 6.10 5.52 -6.40
C ARG A 59 5.66 6.41 -5.23
N GLY A 60 4.48 7.03 -5.35
CA GLY A 60 3.92 7.92 -4.34
C GLY A 60 4.61 9.29 -4.21
N THR A 61 5.43 9.70 -5.18
CA THR A 61 6.13 11.00 -5.17
C THR A 61 5.32 12.13 -5.82
N ALA A 62 4.42 11.81 -6.77
CA ALA A 62 3.57 12.81 -7.39
C ALA A 62 2.72 13.58 -6.36
N THR A 63 2.59 14.87 -6.55
CA THR A 63 1.65 15.70 -5.78
C THR A 63 0.22 15.30 -6.09
N ILE A 64 -0.71 15.58 -5.18
CA ILE A 64 -2.13 15.29 -5.39
C ILE A 64 -2.68 16.03 -6.62
N SER A 65 -2.15 17.22 -6.91
CA SER A 65 -2.53 18.01 -8.08
C SER A 65 -2.06 17.36 -9.39
N GLU A 66 -0.81 16.91 -9.45
CA GLU A 66 -0.25 16.20 -10.61
C GLU A 66 -0.98 14.90 -10.87
N TRP A 67 -1.20 14.10 -9.83
CA TRP A 67 -1.93 12.84 -9.91
C TRP A 67 -3.37 13.05 -10.42
N ALA A 68 -4.10 14.04 -9.88
CA ALA A 68 -5.44 14.38 -10.34
C ALA A 68 -5.44 14.90 -11.80
N HIS A 69 -4.44 15.70 -12.17
CA HIS A 69 -4.29 16.20 -13.55
C HIS A 69 -4.06 15.06 -14.55
N GLU A 70 -3.22 14.09 -14.22
CA GLU A 70 -2.97 12.92 -15.05
C GLU A 70 -4.25 12.11 -15.31
N LEU A 71 -5.14 12.06 -14.33
CA LEU A 71 -6.44 11.39 -14.43
C LEU A 71 -7.55 12.26 -15.04
N PHE A 72 -7.24 13.47 -15.47
CA PHE A 72 -8.21 14.45 -15.99
C PHE A 72 -9.36 14.76 -15.03
N ILE A 73 -9.12 14.77 -13.73
CA ILE A 73 -10.08 15.09 -12.68
C ILE A 73 -9.53 16.17 -11.74
N SER A 74 -10.40 16.78 -10.93
CA SER A 74 -9.95 17.68 -9.87
C SER A 74 -9.41 16.91 -8.65
N SER A 75 -8.53 17.55 -7.85
CA SER A 75 -8.03 16.98 -6.59
C SER A 75 -9.18 16.57 -5.66
N ARG A 76 -10.26 17.34 -5.62
CA ARG A 76 -11.46 17.02 -4.83
C ARG A 76 -12.19 15.76 -5.32
N GLN A 77 -12.24 15.55 -6.64
CA GLN A 77 -12.80 14.33 -7.21
C GLN A 77 -11.94 13.13 -6.88
N LEU A 78 -10.60 13.27 -6.95
CA LEU A 78 -9.65 12.23 -6.55
C LEU A 78 -9.81 11.87 -5.07
N GLU A 79 -9.89 12.85 -4.18
CA GLU A 79 -10.11 12.62 -2.74
C GLU A 79 -11.41 11.84 -2.48
N ARG A 80 -12.50 12.24 -3.13
CA ARG A 80 -13.78 11.55 -3.01
C ARG A 80 -13.72 10.12 -3.54
N LEU A 81 -13.10 9.93 -4.73
CA LEU A 81 -12.95 8.64 -5.37
C LEU A 81 -12.18 7.66 -4.46
N LEU A 82 -11.01 8.07 -3.99
CA LEU A 82 -10.17 7.20 -3.15
C LEU A 82 -10.76 7.02 -1.75
N GLY A 83 -11.42 8.02 -1.21
CA GLY A 83 -12.17 7.88 0.05
C GLY A 83 -13.28 6.86 -0.05
N GLU A 84 -14.00 6.80 -1.19
CA GLU A 84 -15.08 5.85 -1.43
C GLU A 84 -14.58 4.42 -1.67
N TYR A 85 -13.51 4.24 -2.45
CA TYR A 85 -13.03 2.92 -2.87
C TYR A 85 -11.92 2.35 -1.98
N TRP A 86 -11.00 3.17 -1.51
CA TRP A 86 -9.88 2.73 -0.67
C TRP A 86 -10.09 3.02 0.83
N GLY A 87 -11.05 3.87 1.17
CA GLY A 87 -11.24 4.33 2.54
C GLY A 87 -10.08 5.21 3.07
N LEU A 88 -9.20 5.67 2.18
CA LEU A 88 -8.00 6.43 2.51
C LEU A 88 -7.93 7.71 1.67
N PRO A 89 -7.51 8.84 2.27
CA PRO A 89 -7.23 10.05 1.51
C PRO A 89 -5.97 9.85 0.64
N PRO A 90 -5.90 10.50 -0.55
CA PRO A 90 -4.78 10.37 -1.50
C PRO A 90 -3.41 10.53 -0.85
N LYS A 91 -3.25 11.53 0.01
CA LYS A 91 -1.99 11.79 0.72
C LYS A 91 -1.49 10.61 1.56
N LYS A 92 -2.40 9.86 2.19
CA LYS A 92 -2.03 8.66 2.95
C LYS A 92 -1.64 7.51 2.03
N GLY A 93 -2.36 7.35 0.92
CA GLY A 93 -2.01 6.36 -0.12
C GLY A 93 -0.61 6.63 -0.69
N SER A 94 -0.34 7.87 -1.10
CA SER A 94 0.99 8.28 -1.60
C SER A 94 2.10 8.03 -0.59
N ALA A 95 1.89 8.40 0.68
CA ALA A 95 2.90 8.19 1.72
C ALA A 95 3.18 6.69 1.97
N LEU A 96 2.15 5.83 1.91
CA LEU A 96 2.31 4.39 2.09
C LEU A 96 3.09 3.76 0.92
N VAL A 97 2.72 4.10 -0.32
CA VAL A 97 3.40 3.59 -1.52
C VAL A 97 4.85 4.08 -1.57
N ARG A 98 5.09 5.35 -1.25
CA ARG A 98 6.45 5.91 -1.15
C ARG A 98 7.29 5.19 -0.11
N TYR A 99 6.74 4.92 1.08
CA TYR A 99 7.42 4.13 2.09
C TYR A 99 7.74 2.72 1.59
N GLN A 100 6.79 2.03 0.96
CA GLN A 100 6.99 0.67 0.47
C GLN A 100 8.06 0.61 -0.62
N ALA A 101 8.06 1.53 -1.58
CA ALA A 101 9.05 1.61 -2.63
C ALA A 101 10.47 1.88 -2.05
N LEU A 102 10.56 2.82 -1.12
CA LEU A 102 11.80 3.10 -0.38
C LEU A 102 12.32 1.87 0.37
N TYR A 103 11.43 1.18 1.11
CA TYR A 103 11.76 -0.03 1.85
C TYR A 103 12.32 -1.13 0.94
N GLN A 104 11.66 -1.37 -0.19
CA GLN A 104 12.12 -2.37 -1.17
C GLN A 104 13.50 -2.03 -1.73
N GLU A 105 13.76 -0.78 -2.11
CA GLU A 105 15.06 -0.38 -2.65
C GLU A 105 16.20 -0.52 -1.62
N ILE A 106 15.93 -0.24 -0.34
CA ILE A 106 16.91 -0.47 0.73
C ILE A 106 17.18 -1.98 0.89
N CYS A 107 16.14 -2.81 0.93
CA CYS A 107 16.27 -4.26 1.08
C CYS A 107 17.01 -4.91 -0.12
N HIS A 108 16.78 -4.43 -1.33
CA HIS A 108 17.48 -4.90 -2.53
C HIS A 108 18.91 -4.30 -2.69
N GLY A 109 19.32 -3.40 -1.80
CA GLY A 109 20.63 -2.74 -1.87
C GLY A 109 20.78 -1.76 -3.04
N THR A 110 19.69 -1.39 -3.72
CA THR A 110 19.68 -0.40 -4.81
C THR A 110 19.70 1.03 -4.30
N LEU A 111 19.43 1.21 -3.03
CA LEU A 111 19.48 2.47 -2.30
C LEU A 111 20.30 2.25 -1.02
N THR A 112 21.46 2.87 -0.95
CA THR A 112 22.44 2.65 0.14
C THR A 112 22.71 3.89 0.98
N ASP A 113 22.23 5.05 0.55
CA ASP A 113 22.43 6.33 1.23
C ASP A 113 21.12 7.07 1.54
N VAL A 114 21.07 7.62 2.75
CA VAL A 114 19.92 8.40 3.23
C VAL A 114 19.71 9.69 2.42
N GLN A 115 20.80 10.32 1.95
CA GLN A 115 20.69 11.54 1.14
C GLN A 115 20.11 11.26 -0.25
N ASP A 116 20.54 10.16 -0.86
CA ASP A 116 19.95 9.70 -2.13
C ASP A 116 18.47 9.36 -1.97
N ALA A 117 18.08 8.75 -0.83
CA ALA A 117 16.68 8.49 -0.50
C ALA A 117 15.84 9.79 -0.40
N VAL A 118 16.40 10.83 0.24
CA VAL A 118 15.73 12.14 0.34
C VAL A 118 15.45 12.72 -1.04
N ALA A 119 16.47 12.72 -1.92
CA ALA A 119 16.35 13.27 -3.28
C ALA A 119 15.41 12.43 -4.16
N ARG A 120 15.56 11.10 -4.17
CA ARG A 120 14.83 10.18 -5.06
C ARG A 120 13.34 10.10 -4.73
N TYR A 121 12.99 10.21 -3.46
CA TYR A 121 11.61 10.10 -2.99
C TYR A 121 10.97 11.45 -2.60
N ASP A 122 11.57 12.55 -3.03
CA ASP A 122 11.04 13.92 -2.82
C ASP A 122 10.67 14.22 -1.36
N PHE A 123 11.56 13.83 -0.43
CA PHE A 123 11.44 14.27 0.95
C PHE A 123 12.04 15.67 1.10
N ALA A 124 11.39 16.53 1.89
CA ALA A 124 11.88 17.89 2.13
C ALA A 124 13.28 17.92 2.79
N ASP A 125 13.54 16.95 3.66
CA ASP A 125 14.80 16.79 4.39
C ASP A 125 14.91 15.39 5.00
N GLN A 126 16.07 15.08 5.53
CA GLN A 126 16.33 13.81 6.25
C GLN A 126 15.43 13.62 7.46
N ALA A 127 15.07 14.69 8.17
CA ALA A 127 14.20 14.59 9.35
C ALA A 127 12.76 14.21 8.93
N HIS A 128 12.29 14.70 7.78
CA HIS A 128 11.01 14.31 7.20
C HIS A 128 11.03 12.81 6.81
N LEU A 129 12.06 12.35 6.10
CA LEU A 129 12.25 10.94 5.78
C LEU A 129 12.25 10.06 7.05
N CYS A 130 13.03 10.43 8.07
CA CYS A 130 13.10 9.68 9.33
C CYS A 130 11.74 9.58 10.04
N ARG A 131 10.96 10.67 10.05
CA ARG A 131 9.61 10.67 10.66
C ARG A 131 8.64 9.77 9.89
N GLU A 132 8.60 9.88 8.56
CA GLU A 132 7.73 9.07 7.71
C GLU A 132 8.11 7.58 7.80
N PHE A 133 9.40 7.26 7.68
CA PHE A 133 9.87 5.88 7.76
C PHE A 133 9.53 5.26 9.13
N ARG A 134 9.82 5.94 10.23
CA ARG A 134 9.50 5.46 11.58
C ARG A 134 8.00 5.24 11.78
N ARG A 135 7.17 6.05 11.15
CA ARG A 135 5.71 5.94 11.25
C ARG A 135 5.19 4.60 10.74
N TYR A 136 5.78 4.07 9.67
CA TYR A 136 5.34 2.83 9.03
C TYR A 136 6.17 1.62 9.46
N HIS A 137 7.47 1.81 9.66
CA HIS A 137 8.40 0.74 9.97
C HIS A 137 8.60 0.52 11.48
N GLY A 138 8.44 1.57 12.28
CA GLY A 138 8.70 1.52 13.72
C GLY A 138 10.13 1.84 14.12
N GLU A 139 11.11 1.76 13.20
CA GLU A 139 12.53 2.00 13.42
C GLU A 139 13.03 3.28 12.76
N ASN A 140 14.26 3.68 13.12
CA ASN A 140 14.95 4.77 12.46
C ASN A 140 15.53 4.29 11.12
N VAL A 141 15.30 5.03 10.04
CA VAL A 141 15.77 4.70 8.70
C VAL A 141 17.29 4.53 8.64
N SER A 142 18.07 5.35 9.35
CA SER A 142 19.54 5.24 9.37
C SER A 142 20.02 3.93 10.03
N HIS A 143 19.31 3.42 11.03
CA HIS A 143 19.57 2.12 11.61
C HIS A 143 19.23 1.01 10.62
N PHE A 144 18.08 1.13 9.97
CA PHE A 144 17.60 0.15 8.97
C PHE A 144 18.56 0.05 7.77
N PHE A 145 19.10 1.17 7.26
CA PHE A 145 20.12 1.16 6.21
C PHE A 145 21.36 0.35 6.64
N LYS A 146 21.86 0.56 7.85
CA LYS A 146 23.04 -0.17 8.36
C LYS A 146 22.78 -1.67 8.46
N THR A 147 21.68 -2.05 9.08
CA THR A 147 21.35 -3.47 9.32
C THR A 147 21.02 -4.21 8.02
N SER A 148 20.38 -3.56 7.06
CA SER A 148 20.07 -4.15 5.75
C SER A 148 21.32 -4.33 4.89
N CYS A 149 22.25 -3.37 4.90
CA CYS A 149 23.53 -3.49 4.20
C CYS A 149 24.45 -4.56 4.85
N GLU A 150 24.46 -4.70 6.17
CA GLU A 150 25.32 -5.66 6.87
C GLU A 150 24.82 -7.11 6.74
N ASN A 151 23.51 -7.33 6.66
CA ASN A 151 22.93 -8.66 6.69
C ASN A 151 22.70 -9.29 5.32
N GLY A 152 22.83 -8.57 4.20
CA GLY A 152 22.65 -9.09 2.84
C GLY A 152 21.33 -9.86 2.63
N ARG A 153 20.37 -9.66 3.54
CA ARG A 153 19.12 -10.40 3.53
C ARG A 153 18.21 -9.85 2.43
N THR A 154 18.03 -10.65 1.42
CA THR A 154 16.98 -10.44 0.43
C THR A 154 15.61 -10.66 1.05
N MET A 155 14.58 -9.98 0.53
CA MET A 155 13.19 -10.10 1.01
C MET A 155 12.62 -11.52 0.94
N GLU A 156 13.26 -12.43 0.21
CA GLU A 156 12.89 -13.83 0.12
C GLU A 156 12.90 -14.56 1.49
N GLU A 157 13.79 -14.19 2.39
CA GLU A 157 13.89 -14.81 3.73
C GLU A 157 12.78 -14.34 4.70
N ASN A 158 12.13 -13.22 4.45
CA ASN A 158 11.12 -12.63 5.34
C ASN A 158 9.67 -12.79 4.87
N GLY A 159 9.42 -13.55 3.80
CA GLY A 159 8.06 -13.89 3.34
C GLY A 159 7.25 -12.71 2.78
N VAL A 160 7.90 -11.63 2.40
CA VAL A 160 7.26 -10.52 1.69
C VAL A 160 7.41 -10.80 0.19
N TYR A 161 6.29 -11.04 -0.49
CA TYR A 161 6.23 -11.37 -1.92
C TYR A 161 6.99 -10.34 -2.76
N PRO A 162 7.89 -10.79 -3.65
CA PRO A 162 8.42 -9.94 -4.70
C PRO A 162 7.27 -9.51 -5.62
N PRO A 163 7.31 -8.30 -6.22
CA PRO A 163 6.37 -7.96 -7.27
C PRO A 163 6.57 -8.96 -8.43
N GLU A 164 5.50 -9.60 -8.86
CA GLU A 164 5.51 -10.39 -10.08
C GLU A 164 6.02 -9.48 -11.21
N GLU A 165 7.06 -9.94 -11.91
CA GLU A 165 7.53 -9.29 -13.12
C GLU A 165 6.37 -9.22 -14.09
N VAL A 166 5.88 -8.01 -14.36
CA VAL A 166 4.94 -7.75 -15.44
C VAL A 166 5.71 -8.03 -16.73
N SER A 167 5.60 -9.24 -17.22
CA SER A 167 6.09 -9.62 -18.55
C SER A 167 5.40 -8.74 -19.58
N THR A 168 6.20 -7.95 -20.26
CA THR A 168 5.88 -7.18 -21.48
C THR A 168 5.17 -8.02 -22.55
#